data_cb4a431d6591e2e24d66d07eb850f825
#
_entry.id   cb4a431d6591e2e24d66d07eb850f825
#
_cell.length_a   1.000
_cell.length_b   1.000
_cell.length_c   1.000
_cell.angle_alpha   90.00
_cell.angle_beta   90.00
_cell.angle_gamma   90.00
#
_symmetry.space_group_name_H-M   'P 1'
#
loop_
_entity.id
_entity.type
_entity.pdbx_description
1 polymer ?
#
loop_
_entity_poly.entity_id
_entity_poly.type
_entity_poly.pdbx_seq_one_letter_code
_entity_poly.pdbx_strand_id
1 'polypeptide(L)'
;GFSPYQAPILYVAGKLTLSSLNIGRAKLAVLPGGEVKIGTLKIQPSAADGAALYVFADGKLSVGKPNVSGKCIVNNGTLTVDGSLDMNNGLTVYNTATGVLTVTDEMKVSNSARIYNDGAVTVDDLKINSDGEFHNCENALLVVNDECELERSTAIYQRGRASIEEMTARGTIWVNCHTSVNELEAQGAEFNFSANAGLDAGRVEFNNTNVSMARGAIFTMEEYNADEKGGGNRFAFTGDADPRAVVLISEKAYTRKGHETYFSGAIEVVYDNDRDKDYTIRKDYLTDGAVMSASQTTIITENGCNGGKDPVNPDPEPEPDEYANVPGHTYTYCFEDNWPWLGDYDMNDVVIVSRIDRMTSK
;
A
#
# COMPACT_ATOMS: atom_id res chain seq x y z
N GLY A 1 -31.79 1.09 -26.89
CA GLY A 1 -32.44 0.18 -25.95
C GLY A 1 -32.06 0.61 -24.54
N PHE A 2 -33.02 1.06 -23.77
CA PHE A 2 -32.87 1.32 -22.34
C PHE A 2 -32.48 0.01 -21.64
N SER A 3 -31.41 0.02 -20.85
CA SER A 3 -31.25 -0.96 -19.78
C SER A 3 -32.04 -0.42 -18.58
N PRO A 4 -33.21 -0.95 -18.26
CA PRO A 4 -34.07 -0.38 -17.20
C PRO A 4 -33.63 -0.78 -15.79
N TYR A 5 -32.40 -1.27 -15.61
CA TYR A 5 -31.95 -1.83 -14.35
C TYR A 5 -30.60 -1.27 -13.92
N GLN A 6 -30.60 -0.02 -13.47
CA GLN A 6 -29.57 0.36 -12.51
C GLN A 6 -29.84 -0.42 -11.22
N ALA A 7 -28.82 -1.06 -10.66
CA ALA A 7 -28.97 -1.76 -9.39
C ALA A 7 -29.45 -0.76 -8.31
N PRO A 8 -30.50 -1.05 -7.55
CA PRO A 8 -30.96 -0.17 -6.50
C PRO A 8 -29.86 0.06 -5.46
N ILE A 9 -29.87 1.21 -4.80
CA ILE A 9 -28.89 1.58 -3.77
C ILE A 9 -29.61 1.71 -2.44
N LEU A 10 -29.12 1.02 -1.41
CA LEU A 10 -29.52 1.24 -0.04
C LEU A 10 -28.62 2.33 0.56
N TYR A 11 -29.19 3.50 0.83
CA TYR A 11 -28.52 4.61 1.50
C TYR A 11 -28.75 4.55 3.00
N VAL A 12 -27.69 4.71 3.79
CA VAL A 12 -27.79 4.75 5.26
C VAL A 12 -27.12 6.01 5.77
N ALA A 13 -27.92 6.94 6.33
CA ALA A 13 -27.49 8.22 6.87
C ALA A 13 -27.51 8.26 8.41
N GLY A 14 -27.95 7.20 9.08
CA GLY A 14 -28.08 7.11 10.54
C GLY A 14 -27.45 5.83 11.08
N LYS A 15 -27.88 5.43 12.29
CA LYS A 15 -27.38 4.21 12.93
C LYS A 15 -28.17 3.00 12.48
N LEU A 16 -27.46 1.98 12.01
CA LEU A 16 -28.03 0.70 11.58
C LEU A 16 -27.19 -0.45 12.15
N THR A 17 -27.82 -1.35 12.91
CA THR A 17 -27.17 -2.55 13.40
C THR A 17 -27.96 -3.77 13.00
N LEU A 18 -27.33 -4.70 12.28
CA LEU A 18 -27.94 -5.92 11.78
C LEU A 18 -27.01 -7.12 12.04
N SER A 19 -27.59 -8.27 12.38
CA SER A 19 -26.85 -9.52 12.42
C SER A 19 -26.43 -9.98 11.02
N SER A 20 -27.29 -9.73 10.02
CA SER A 20 -27.00 -10.03 8.63
C SER A 20 -27.75 -9.10 7.68
N LEU A 21 -27.15 -8.80 6.54
CA LEU A 21 -27.75 -8.06 5.43
C LEU A 21 -27.42 -8.75 4.11
N ASN A 22 -28.44 -9.23 3.41
CA ASN A 22 -28.31 -9.78 2.06
C ASN A 22 -29.17 -8.93 1.12
N ILE A 23 -28.55 -8.10 0.33
CA ILE A 23 -29.24 -7.20 -0.61
C ILE A 23 -29.10 -7.64 -2.08
N GLY A 24 -28.53 -8.83 -2.30
CA GLY A 24 -28.42 -9.42 -3.62
C GLY A 24 -27.73 -8.50 -4.60
N ARG A 25 -28.45 -8.01 -5.62
CA ARG A 25 -27.90 -7.12 -6.65
C ARG A 25 -27.90 -5.64 -6.29
N ALA A 26 -28.51 -5.27 -5.17
CA ALA A 26 -28.48 -3.87 -4.72
C ALA A 26 -27.09 -3.49 -4.25
N LYS A 27 -26.84 -2.19 -4.14
CA LYS A 27 -25.60 -1.59 -3.62
C LYS A 27 -25.84 -1.06 -2.22
N LEU A 28 -24.79 -0.89 -1.44
CA LEU A 28 -24.83 -0.24 -0.14
C LEU A 28 -24.02 1.06 -0.19
N ALA A 29 -24.61 2.15 0.30
CA ALA A 29 -23.96 3.43 0.47
C ALA A 29 -24.13 3.94 1.90
N VAL A 30 -23.04 4.06 2.64
CA VAL A 30 -23.02 4.66 3.98
C VAL A 30 -22.69 6.12 3.81
N LEU A 31 -23.67 6.98 4.07
CA LEU A 31 -23.58 8.43 3.90
C LEU A 31 -22.82 9.10 5.06
N PRO A 32 -22.41 10.37 4.93
CA PRO A 32 -21.79 11.12 6.00
C PRO A 32 -22.64 11.08 7.28
N GLY A 33 -22.01 10.79 8.42
CA GLY A 33 -22.68 10.61 9.71
C GLY A 33 -23.41 9.27 9.88
N GLY A 34 -23.45 8.41 8.85
CA GLY A 34 -23.99 7.06 8.95
C GLY A 34 -23.06 6.16 9.76
N GLU A 35 -23.62 5.40 10.71
CA GLU A 35 -22.92 4.39 11.51
C GLU A 35 -23.60 3.03 11.28
N VAL A 36 -22.94 2.16 10.53
CA VAL A 36 -23.49 0.87 10.13
C VAL A 36 -22.68 -0.26 10.74
N LYS A 37 -23.35 -1.21 11.41
CA LYS A 37 -22.72 -2.43 11.91
C LYS A 37 -23.49 -3.65 11.41
N ILE A 38 -22.80 -4.55 10.69
CA ILE A 38 -23.40 -5.73 10.07
C ILE A 38 -22.55 -6.95 10.39
N GLY A 39 -23.14 -7.99 10.98
CA GLY A 39 -22.41 -9.23 11.27
C GLY A 39 -22.02 -9.97 9.99
N THR A 40 -22.98 -10.19 9.08
CA THR A 40 -22.72 -10.81 7.76
C THR A 40 -23.31 -9.95 6.66
N LEU A 41 -22.48 -9.51 5.72
CA LEU A 41 -22.89 -8.70 4.57
C LEU A 41 -22.74 -9.50 3.28
N LYS A 42 -23.82 -9.59 2.48
CA LYS A 42 -23.80 -10.19 1.14
C LYS A 42 -24.30 -9.18 0.11
N ILE A 43 -23.42 -8.77 -0.80
CA ILE A 43 -23.70 -7.88 -1.92
C ILE A 43 -23.13 -8.50 -3.19
N GLN A 44 -23.98 -8.68 -4.22
CA GLN A 44 -23.59 -9.33 -5.48
C GLN A 44 -24.21 -8.58 -6.68
N PRO A 45 -23.85 -7.30 -6.92
CA PRO A 45 -24.34 -6.57 -8.08
C PRO A 45 -23.75 -7.16 -9.37
N SER A 46 -24.36 -6.86 -10.51
CA SER A 46 -23.78 -7.26 -11.79
C SER A 46 -22.50 -6.45 -12.06
N ALA A 47 -21.60 -7.02 -12.86
CA ALA A 47 -20.34 -6.35 -13.21
C ALA A 47 -20.55 -5.01 -13.96
N ALA A 48 -21.73 -4.78 -14.54
CA ALA A 48 -22.08 -3.54 -15.23
C ALA A 48 -22.48 -2.39 -14.28
N ASP A 49 -22.77 -2.70 -13.00
CA ASP A 49 -23.41 -1.75 -12.09
C ASP A 49 -22.41 -0.84 -11.32
N GLY A 50 -21.09 -0.92 -11.60
CA GLY A 50 -20.07 -0.12 -10.92
C GLY A 50 -19.78 -0.61 -9.50
N ALA A 51 -19.51 0.30 -8.54
CA ALA A 51 -19.17 -0.07 -7.18
C ALA A 51 -20.32 -0.74 -6.44
N ALA A 52 -20.01 -1.80 -5.70
CA ALA A 52 -20.98 -2.55 -4.88
C ALA A 52 -21.22 -1.89 -3.52
N LEU A 53 -20.16 -1.29 -2.98
CA LEU A 53 -20.13 -0.70 -1.65
C LEU A 53 -19.46 0.67 -1.71
N TYR A 54 -20.10 1.66 -1.09
CA TYR A 54 -19.60 3.02 -0.89
C TYR A 54 -19.62 3.37 0.58
N VAL A 55 -18.50 3.81 1.13
CA VAL A 55 -18.45 4.47 2.44
C VAL A 55 -18.00 5.89 2.21
N PHE A 56 -18.88 6.85 2.38
CA PHE A 56 -18.58 8.27 2.17
C PHE A 56 -17.76 8.84 3.33
N ALA A 57 -17.15 10.01 3.12
CA ALA A 57 -16.44 10.73 4.18
C ALA A 57 -17.32 10.87 5.42
N ASP A 58 -16.76 10.70 6.61
CA ASP A 58 -17.47 10.65 7.90
C ASP A 58 -18.49 9.51 8.07
N GLY A 59 -18.67 8.66 7.05
CA GLY A 59 -19.44 7.43 7.17
C GLY A 59 -18.61 6.32 7.82
N LYS A 60 -19.25 5.45 8.60
CA LYS A 60 -18.60 4.33 9.30
C LYS A 60 -19.33 3.03 9.03
N LEU A 61 -18.61 2.04 8.53
CA LEU A 61 -19.12 0.68 8.33
C LEU A 61 -18.23 -0.33 9.03
N SER A 62 -18.82 -1.14 9.92
CA SER A 62 -18.18 -2.32 10.50
C SER A 62 -18.89 -3.57 10.00
N VAL A 63 -18.12 -4.55 9.49
CA VAL A 63 -18.63 -5.80 8.94
C VAL A 63 -17.86 -6.98 9.49
N GLY A 64 -18.54 -7.98 10.07
CA GLY A 64 -17.88 -9.18 10.56
C GLY A 64 -17.49 -10.17 9.45
N LYS A 65 -18.39 -10.38 8.49
CA LYS A 65 -18.15 -11.32 7.35
C LYS A 65 -18.62 -10.68 6.04
N PRO A 66 -17.76 -9.96 5.35
CA PRO A 66 -18.09 -9.39 4.05
C PRO A 66 -18.05 -10.49 2.96
N ASN A 67 -19.12 -10.57 2.18
CA ASN A 67 -19.16 -11.31 0.93
C ASN A 67 -19.63 -10.34 -0.15
N VAL A 68 -18.67 -9.61 -0.67
CA VAL A 68 -18.86 -8.58 -1.68
C VAL A 68 -18.29 -9.08 -2.99
N SER A 69 -19.16 -9.31 -3.97
CA SER A 69 -18.76 -9.54 -5.35
C SER A 69 -19.24 -8.36 -6.20
N GLY A 70 -18.53 -8.04 -7.25
CA GLY A 70 -18.82 -6.90 -8.10
C GLY A 70 -17.53 -6.27 -8.58
N LYS A 71 -17.60 -5.04 -9.13
CA LYS A 71 -16.39 -4.40 -9.66
C LYS A 71 -15.54 -3.77 -8.60
N CYS A 72 -16.13 -3.04 -7.66
CA CYS A 72 -15.30 -2.33 -6.68
C CYS A 72 -16.02 -1.99 -5.36
N ILE A 73 -15.20 -1.70 -4.37
CA ILE A 73 -15.53 -1.03 -3.11
C ILE A 73 -14.86 0.34 -3.15
N VAL A 74 -15.57 1.38 -2.74
CA VAL A 74 -15.03 2.74 -2.60
C VAL A 74 -15.16 3.16 -1.15
N ASN A 75 -14.04 3.41 -0.50
CA ASN A 75 -13.98 3.85 0.89
C ASN A 75 -13.36 5.24 1.00
N ASN A 76 -14.20 6.24 1.31
CA ASN A 76 -13.78 7.60 1.66
C ASN A 76 -13.90 7.87 3.16
N GLY A 77 -14.49 6.95 3.93
CA GLY A 77 -14.75 7.05 5.36
C GLY A 77 -13.99 5.99 6.14
N THR A 78 -14.65 5.39 7.13
CA THR A 78 -14.08 4.32 7.94
C THR A 78 -14.75 2.99 7.59
N LEU A 79 -13.99 2.04 7.07
CA LEU A 79 -14.42 0.67 6.84
C LEU A 79 -13.63 -0.27 7.75
N THR A 80 -14.31 -0.94 8.66
CA THR A 80 -13.72 -1.96 9.52
C THR A 80 -14.30 -3.32 9.15
N VAL A 81 -13.41 -4.27 8.89
CA VAL A 81 -13.76 -5.69 8.74
C VAL A 81 -13.32 -6.41 10.00
N ASP A 82 -14.29 -6.84 10.82
CA ASP A 82 -14.05 -7.57 12.07
C ASP A 82 -13.85 -9.07 11.75
N GLY A 83 -12.72 -9.41 11.12
CA GLY A 83 -12.36 -10.72 10.60
C GLY A 83 -11.65 -10.60 9.26
N SER A 84 -11.74 -11.62 8.42
CA SER A 84 -11.02 -11.69 7.15
C SER A 84 -11.74 -10.99 6.00
N LEU A 85 -10.99 -10.40 5.06
CA LEU A 85 -11.47 -9.81 3.81
C LEU A 85 -10.91 -10.58 2.62
N ASP A 86 -11.73 -11.45 2.04
CA ASP A 86 -11.39 -12.16 0.81
C ASP A 86 -11.71 -11.33 -0.44
N MET A 87 -10.68 -10.85 -1.13
CA MET A 87 -10.79 -10.17 -2.42
C MET A 87 -10.42 -11.13 -3.54
N ASN A 88 -11.34 -11.33 -4.47
CA ASN A 88 -11.14 -12.24 -5.58
C ASN A 88 -11.90 -11.80 -6.85
N ASN A 89 -11.71 -12.54 -7.95
CA ASN A 89 -12.46 -12.34 -9.21
C ASN A 89 -12.40 -10.90 -9.75
N GLY A 90 -11.25 -10.25 -9.64
CA GLY A 90 -11.03 -8.90 -10.14
C GLY A 90 -11.73 -7.80 -9.33
N LEU A 91 -12.13 -8.09 -8.09
CA LEU A 91 -12.64 -7.05 -7.18
C LEU A 91 -11.57 -6.00 -6.95
N THR A 92 -11.93 -4.73 -7.09
CA THR A 92 -11.03 -3.61 -6.80
C THR A 92 -11.50 -2.84 -5.56
N VAL A 93 -10.59 -2.55 -4.65
CA VAL A 93 -10.85 -1.64 -3.53
C VAL A 93 -10.13 -0.32 -3.79
N TYR A 94 -10.87 0.78 -3.73
CA TYR A 94 -10.34 2.14 -3.73
C TYR A 94 -10.50 2.70 -2.31
N ASN A 95 -9.41 2.74 -1.55
CA ASN A 95 -9.34 3.42 -0.26
C ASN A 95 -8.77 4.81 -0.52
N THR A 96 -9.62 5.82 -0.55
CA THR A 96 -9.23 7.18 -0.97
C THR A 96 -8.46 7.93 0.13
N ALA A 97 -7.98 9.12 -0.13
CA ALA A 97 -7.10 9.88 0.78
C ALA A 97 -7.67 10.10 2.19
N THR A 98 -8.99 10.12 2.35
CA THR A 98 -9.66 10.20 3.67
C THR A 98 -10.11 8.84 4.18
N GLY A 99 -9.92 7.79 3.39
CA GLY A 99 -10.37 6.44 3.70
C GLY A 99 -9.49 5.77 4.74
N VAL A 100 -10.11 5.19 5.76
CA VAL A 100 -9.46 4.31 6.73
C VAL A 100 -10.06 2.92 6.58
N LEU A 101 -9.24 1.95 6.20
CA LEU A 101 -9.62 0.54 6.07
C LEU A 101 -8.86 -0.27 7.12
N THR A 102 -9.60 -0.95 7.99
CA THR A 102 -9.02 -1.86 8.99
C THR A 102 -9.58 -3.26 8.78
N VAL A 103 -8.71 -4.26 8.74
CA VAL A 103 -9.05 -5.69 8.70
C VAL A 103 -8.38 -6.35 9.88
N THR A 104 -9.14 -6.96 10.78
CA THR A 104 -8.64 -7.49 12.07
C THR A 104 -8.19 -8.95 12.01
N ASP A 105 -7.97 -9.47 10.82
CA ASP A 105 -7.49 -10.81 10.52
C ASP A 105 -6.83 -10.77 9.12
N GLU A 106 -6.99 -11.77 8.29
CA GLU A 106 -6.37 -11.86 6.97
C GLU A 106 -7.09 -10.96 5.92
N MET A 107 -6.33 -10.13 5.20
CA MET A 107 -6.74 -9.55 3.93
C MET A 107 -6.09 -10.33 2.80
N LYS A 108 -6.91 -11.05 2.04
CA LYS A 108 -6.45 -11.82 0.89
C LYS A 108 -6.79 -11.13 -0.43
N VAL A 109 -5.76 -10.87 -1.24
CA VAL A 109 -5.88 -10.24 -2.56
C VAL A 109 -5.51 -11.27 -3.61
N SER A 110 -6.49 -11.78 -4.36
CA SER A 110 -6.28 -12.93 -5.25
C SER A 110 -7.08 -12.85 -6.54
N ASN A 111 -6.70 -13.67 -7.54
CA ASN A 111 -7.43 -13.80 -8.80
C ASN A 111 -7.67 -12.45 -9.48
N SER A 112 -6.60 -11.70 -9.73
CA SER A 112 -6.59 -10.38 -10.35
C SER A 112 -7.34 -9.29 -9.56
N ALA A 113 -7.58 -9.50 -8.26
CA ALA A 113 -8.08 -8.44 -7.38
C ALA A 113 -7.00 -7.37 -7.16
N ARG A 114 -7.43 -6.13 -6.91
CA ARG A 114 -6.54 -4.98 -6.72
C ARG A 114 -6.98 -4.10 -5.57
N ILE A 115 -6.00 -3.56 -4.87
CA ILE A 115 -6.21 -2.48 -3.90
C ILE A 115 -5.44 -1.25 -4.38
N TYR A 116 -6.11 -0.12 -4.40
CA TYR A 116 -5.51 1.21 -4.53
C TYR A 116 -5.74 1.95 -3.22
N ASN A 117 -4.67 2.09 -2.45
CA ASN A 117 -4.70 2.79 -1.17
C ASN A 117 -4.10 4.18 -1.33
N ASP A 118 -4.92 5.22 -1.22
CA ASP A 118 -4.51 6.63 -1.12
C ASP A 118 -4.63 7.15 0.33
N GLY A 119 -5.24 6.37 1.23
CA GLY A 119 -5.47 6.69 2.63
C GLY A 119 -4.67 5.81 3.59
N ALA A 120 -5.33 5.25 4.59
CA ALA A 120 -4.71 4.34 5.55
C ALA A 120 -5.32 2.94 5.48
N VAL A 121 -4.47 1.91 5.42
CA VAL A 121 -4.84 0.50 5.54
C VAL A 121 -4.07 -0.09 6.71
N THR A 122 -4.80 -0.74 7.63
CA THR A 122 -4.24 -1.53 8.72
C THR A 122 -4.82 -2.93 8.64
N VAL A 123 -3.97 -3.94 8.71
CA VAL A 123 -4.35 -5.35 8.62
C VAL A 123 -3.45 -6.18 9.53
N ASP A 124 -3.95 -7.29 10.07
CA ASP A 124 -3.08 -8.22 10.78
C ASP A 124 -2.26 -9.01 9.79
N ASP A 125 -2.88 -9.77 8.87
CA ASP A 125 -2.21 -10.51 7.81
C ASP A 125 -2.58 -9.99 6.42
N LEU A 126 -1.59 -9.78 5.55
CA LEU A 126 -1.78 -9.43 4.15
C LEU A 126 -1.27 -10.54 3.25
N LYS A 127 -2.16 -11.21 2.53
CA LYS A 127 -1.80 -12.26 1.59
C LYS A 127 -2.12 -11.87 0.15
N ILE A 128 -1.10 -11.82 -0.72
CA ILE A 128 -1.25 -11.49 -2.14
C ILE A 128 -0.85 -12.70 -2.97
N ASN A 129 -1.79 -13.25 -3.72
CA ASN A 129 -1.54 -14.42 -4.56
C ASN A 129 -2.32 -14.36 -5.88
N SER A 130 -2.07 -15.29 -6.80
CA SER A 130 -2.85 -15.49 -8.04
C SER A 130 -3.11 -14.19 -8.81
N ASP A 131 -2.05 -13.48 -9.20
CA ASP A 131 -2.08 -12.20 -9.94
C ASP A 131 -2.79 -11.06 -9.18
N GLY A 132 -2.86 -11.13 -7.86
CA GLY A 132 -3.29 -10.03 -7.01
C GLY A 132 -2.26 -8.90 -6.98
N GLU A 133 -2.72 -7.66 -6.80
CA GLU A 133 -1.85 -6.49 -6.69
C GLU A 133 -2.29 -5.58 -5.54
N PHE A 134 -1.31 -5.04 -4.81
CA PHE A 134 -1.52 -4.01 -3.78
C PHE A 134 -0.75 -2.75 -4.17
N HIS A 135 -1.46 -1.65 -4.36
CA HIS A 135 -0.90 -0.34 -4.67
C HIS A 135 -1.06 0.58 -3.45
N ASN A 136 0.02 0.77 -2.71
CA ASN A 136 0.10 1.80 -1.67
C ASN A 136 0.56 3.09 -2.35
N CYS A 137 -0.38 4.01 -2.61
CA CYS A 137 -0.15 5.21 -3.41
C CYS A 137 0.66 6.27 -2.64
N GLU A 138 1.02 7.38 -3.28
CA GLU A 138 1.76 8.48 -2.65
C GLU A 138 0.99 9.04 -1.42
N ASN A 139 1.70 9.28 -0.33
CA ASN A 139 1.18 9.74 0.96
C ASN A 139 0.26 8.75 1.71
N ALA A 140 0.01 7.59 1.15
CA ALA A 140 -0.76 6.55 1.82
C ALA A 140 0.06 5.82 2.90
N LEU A 141 -0.67 5.19 3.82
CA LEU A 141 -0.09 4.38 4.89
C LEU A 141 -0.58 2.94 4.78
N LEU A 142 0.36 1.99 4.85
CA LEU A 142 0.08 0.56 5.03
C LEU A 142 0.72 0.09 6.33
N VAL A 143 -0.07 -0.54 7.19
CA VAL A 143 0.42 -1.21 8.41
C VAL A 143 -0.02 -2.67 8.35
N VAL A 144 0.95 -3.59 8.42
CA VAL A 144 0.73 -5.03 8.57
C VAL A 144 1.28 -5.43 9.93
N ASN A 145 0.39 -5.83 10.84
CA ASN A 145 0.74 -6.06 12.24
C ASN A 145 1.42 -7.41 12.46
N ASP A 146 1.22 -8.39 11.58
CA ASP A 146 1.79 -9.72 11.66
C ASP A 146 2.48 -10.07 10.33
N GLU A 147 1.91 -10.84 9.42
CA GLU A 147 2.60 -11.32 8.22
C GLU A 147 2.09 -10.69 6.92
N CYS A 148 3.03 -10.29 6.04
CA CYS A 148 2.79 -9.97 4.63
C CYS A 148 3.34 -11.08 3.74
N GLU A 149 2.47 -11.92 3.19
CA GLU A 149 2.86 -12.98 2.26
C GLU A 149 2.62 -12.55 0.80
N LEU A 150 3.69 -12.49 0.01
CA LEU A 150 3.66 -12.16 -1.41
C LEU A 150 4.08 -13.38 -2.23
N GLU A 151 3.13 -14.01 -2.92
CA GLU A 151 3.38 -15.19 -3.73
C GLU A 151 3.96 -14.84 -5.13
N ARG A 152 4.40 -15.86 -5.86
CA ARG A 152 4.92 -15.70 -7.23
C ARG A 152 3.86 -15.11 -8.15
N SER A 153 4.30 -14.34 -9.15
CA SER A 153 3.44 -13.65 -10.12
C SER A 153 2.51 -12.60 -9.53
N THR A 154 2.85 -12.07 -8.35
CA THR A 154 2.12 -11.00 -7.70
C THR A 154 3.00 -9.78 -7.51
N ALA A 155 2.40 -8.62 -7.24
CA ALA A 155 3.16 -7.41 -7.01
C ALA A 155 2.60 -6.55 -5.88
N ILE A 156 3.51 -5.90 -5.16
CA ILE A 156 3.21 -4.82 -4.23
C ILE A 156 3.95 -3.55 -4.68
N TYR A 157 3.22 -2.44 -4.78
CA TYR A 157 3.73 -1.14 -5.22
C TYR A 157 3.72 -0.17 -4.05
N GLN A 158 4.86 0.01 -3.40
CA GLN A 158 5.01 0.87 -2.23
C GLN A 158 5.46 2.28 -2.63
N ARG A 159 4.49 3.14 -3.00
CA ARG A 159 4.72 4.57 -3.27
C ARG A 159 4.49 5.46 -2.06
N GLY A 160 3.71 4.98 -1.10
CA GLY A 160 3.48 5.57 0.21
C GLY A 160 4.43 5.00 1.26
N ARG A 161 4.06 5.11 2.51
CA ARG A 161 4.79 4.53 3.63
C ARG A 161 4.22 3.17 4.01
N ALA A 162 5.08 2.25 4.44
CA ALA A 162 4.64 0.97 4.96
C ALA A 162 5.43 0.57 6.21
N SER A 163 4.74 -0.08 7.15
CA SER A 163 5.31 -0.76 8.31
C SER A 163 4.77 -2.18 8.33
N ILE A 164 5.67 -3.16 8.31
CA ILE A 164 5.34 -4.58 8.20
C ILE A 164 6.15 -5.33 9.25
N GLU A 165 5.51 -6.15 10.07
CA GLU A 165 6.23 -6.92 11.09
C GLU A 165 7.03 -8.04 10.44
N GLU A 166 6.38 -8.94 9.71
CA GLU A 166 7.06 -10.01 8.97
C GLU A 166 6.67 -9.97 7.49
N MET A 167 7.64 -10.17 6.59
CA MET A 167 7.39 -10.23 5.15
C MET A 167 8.01 -11.46 4.53
N THR A 168 7.17 -12.33 3.96
CA THR A 168 7.58 -13.46 3.12
C THR A 168 7.34 -13.12 1.65
N ALA A 169 8.42 -12.90 0.88
CA ALA A 169 8.33 -12.41 -0.49
C ALA A 169 8.79 -13.43 -1.53
N ARG A 170 7.94 -13.70 -2.54
CA ARG A 170 8.27 -14.51 -3.73
C ARG A 170 7.88 -13.80 -5.04
N GLY A 171 7.26 -12.65 -4.96
CA GLY A 171 6.80 -11.83 -6.07
C GLY A 171 7.68 -10.61 -6.32
N THR A 172 7.10 -9.57 -6.90
CA THR A 172 7.79 -8.32 -7.22
C THR A 172 7.41 -7.21 -6.23
N ILE A 173 8.41 -6.58 -5.65
CA ILE A 173 8.25 -5.47 -4.71
C ILE A 173 8.82 -4.20 -5.35
N TRP A 174 7.98 -3.19 -5.54
CA TRP A 174 8.37 -1.87 -6.00
C TRP A 174 8.47 -0.93 -4.81
N VAL A 175 9.68 -0.59 -4.39
CA VAL A 175 9.95 0.32 -3.27
C VAL A 175 10.17 1.72 -3.85
N ASN A 176 9.15 2.57 -3.74
CA ASN A 176 9.19 3.93 -4.26
C ASN A 176 9.22 4.98 -3.14
N CYS A 177 8.87 4.58 -1.91
CA CYS A 177 8.97 5.41 -0.72
C CYS A 177 9.45 4.55 0.46
N HIS A 178 9.32 5.07 1.68
CA HIS A 178 9.83 4.40 2.87
C HIS A 178 9.01 3.16 3.24
N THR A 179 9.71 2.03 3.41
CA THR A 179 9.16 0.76 3.88
C THR A 179 9.99 0.27 5.06
N SER A 180 9.35 -0.04 6.17
CA SER A 180 9.97 -0.68 7.32
C SER A 180 9.46 -2.11 7.42
N VAL A 181 10.38 -3.08 7.60
CA VAL A 181 10.07 -4.50 7.78
C VAL A 181 10.92 -5.03 8.91
N ASN A 182 10.34 -5.62 9.96
CA ASN A 182 11.14 -6.15 11.05
C ASN A 182 11.85 -7.45 10.64
N GLU A 183 11.13 -8.43 10.07
CA GLU A 183 11.73 -9.64 9.50
C GLU A 183 11.37 -9.79 8.02
N LEU A 184 12.37 -9.91 7.15
CA LEU A 184 12.21 -10.04 5.70
C LEU A 184 12.81 -11.34 5.20
N GLU A 185 11.97 -12.29 4.79
CA GLU A 185 12.36 -13.50 4.08
C GLU A 185 11.98 -13.39 2.60
N ALA A 186 12.92 -13.60 1.68
CA ALA A 186 12.64 -13.54 0.25
C ALA A 186 13.23 -14.71 -0.51
N GLN A 187 12.38 -15.37 -1.32
CA GLN A 187 12.75 -16.52 -2.12
C GLN A 187 12.36 -16.35 -3.59
N GLY A 188 13.34 -16.07 -4.43
CA GLY A 188 13.13 -15.83 -5.86
C GLY A 188 12.36 -14.55 -6.14
N ALA A 189 12.39 -13.60 -5.23
CA ALA A 189 11.72 -12.31 -5.33
C ALA A 189 12.54 -11.29 -6.13
N GLU A 190 11.86 -10.22 -6.56
CA GLU A 190 12.47 -9.08 -7.23
C GLU A 190 12.12 -7.80 -6.47
N PHE A 191 13.15 -7.09 -5.98
CA PHE A 191 13.00 -5.77 -5.37
C PHE A 191 13.48 -4.70 -6.34
N ASN A 192 12.62 -3.71 -6.59
CA ASN A 192 12.91 -2.60 -7.48
C ASN A 192 12.78 -1.28 -6.70
N PHE A 193 13.90 -0.64 -6.39
CA PHE A 193 13.93 0.62 -5.68
C PHE A 193 13.95 1.79 -6.66
N SER A 194 13.03 2.72 -6.47
CA SER A 194 13.08 4.02 -7.16
C SER A 194 14.18 4.91 -6.58
N ALA A 195 14.50 6.00 -7.29
CA ALA A 195 15.48 6.97 -6.81
C ALA A 195 15.07 7.55 -5.45
N ASN A 196 16.02 7.55 -4.52
CA ASN A 196 15.86 8.03 -3.15
C ASN A 196 14.77 7.30 -2.33
N ALA A 197 14.39 6.08 -2.72
CA ALA A 197 13.53 5.23 -1.91
C ALA A 197 14.31 4.58 -0.76
N GLY A 198 13.64 4.22 0.33
CA GLY A 198 14.24 3.56 1.48
C GLY A 198 13.49 2.30 1.90
N LEU A 199 14.26 1.27 2.28
CA LEU A 199 13.76 0.11 2.99
C LEU A 199 14.65 -0.12 4.20
N ASP A 200 14.05 -0.14 5.38
CA ASP A 200 14.72 -0.49 6.63
C ASP A 200 14.22 -1.86 7.07
N ALA A 201 15.14 -2.78 7.29
CA ALA A 201 14.81 -4.11 7.77
C ALA A 201 15.64 -4.46 9.03
N GLY A 202 15.05 -5.20 9.95
CA GLY A 202 15.81 -5.79 11.05
C GLY A 202 16.60 -6.98 10.53
N ARG A 203 15.96 -8.09 10.35
CA ARG A 203 16.57 -9.31 9.82
C ARG A 203 16.18 -9.54 8.37
N VAL A 204 17.15 -9.83 7.52
CA VAL A 204 16.95 -10.13 6.10
C VAL A 204 17.50 -11.51 5.77
N GLU A 205 16.65 -12.38 5.22
CA GLU A 205 17.04 -13.68 4.70
C GLU A 205 16.69 -13.79 3.21
N PHE A 206 17.71 -13.85 2.34
CA PHE A 206 17.51 -13.91 0.90
C PHE A 206 17.93 -15.26 0.31
N ASN A 207 17.05 -15.78 -0.56
CA ASN A 207 17.30 -16.96 -1.38
C ASN A 207 16.93 -16.66 -2.83
N ASN A 208 17.89 -16.65 -3.74
CA ASN A 208 17.70 -16.38 -5.17
C ASN A 208 16.89 -15.11 -5.44
N THR A 209 17.18 -14.05 -4.72
CA THR A 209 16.47 -12.77 -4.77
C THR A 209 17.34 -11.74 -5.51
N ASN A 210 16.71 -10.93 -6.35
CA ASN A 210 17.35 -9.84 -7.07
C ASN A 210 16.91 -8.50 -6.49
N VAL A 211 17.86 -7.57 -6.33
CA VAL A 211 17.61 -6.22 -5.84
C VAL A 211 18.17 -5.20 -6.82
N SER A 212 17.30 -4.45 -7.47
CA SER A 212 17.68 -3.36 -8.37
C SER A 212 17.46 -2.04 -7.68
N MET A 213 18.49 -1.21 -7.57
CA MET A 213 18.47 0.03 -6.80
C MET A 213 18.77 1.22 -7.69
N ALA A 214 17.85 2.13 -7.81
CA ALA A 214 18.09 3.40 -8.48
C ALA A 214 18.95 4.33 -7.61
N ARG A 215 19.49 5.39 -8.23
CA ARG A 215 20.39 6.36 -7.60
C ARG A 215 19.86 6.86 -6.27
N GLY A 216 20.70 6.92 -5.26
CA GLY A 216 20.39 7.44 -3.94
C GLY A 216 19.38 6.60 -3.14
N ALA A 217 18.98 5.43 -3.64
CA ALA A 217 18.17 4.49 -2.85
C ALA A 217 18.99 3.93 -1.69
N ILE A 218 18.33 3.62 -0.60
CA ILE A 218 18.97 3.05 0.59
C ILE A 218 18.22 1.79 1.05
N PHE A 219 18.98 0.74 1.31
CA PHE A 219 18.50 -0.47 1.96
C PHE A 219 19.31 -0.69 3.23
N THR A 220 18.68 -0.47 4.37
CA THR A 220 19.28 -0.66 5.69
C THR A 220 18.84 -1.99 6.26
N MET A 221 19.73 -2.74 6.87
CA MET A 221 19.43 -3.96 7.59
C MET A 221 20.33 -4.15 8.79
N GLU A 222 19.83 -4.76 9.85
CA GLU A 222 20.62 -5.12 11.02
C GLU A 222 21.42 -6.40 10.72
N GLU A 223 20.72 -7.46 10.35
CA GLU A 223 21.32 -8.74 9.99
C GLU A 223 20.95 -9.12 8.56
N TYR A 224 21.95 -9.56 7.80
CA TYR A 224 21.78 -10.09 6.44
C TYR A 224 22.24 -11.55 6.38
N ASN A 225 21.38 -12.43 5.90
CA ASN A 225 21.64 -13.84 5.69
C ASN A 225 21.34 -14.27 4.25
N ALA A 226 22.34 -14.79 3.54
CA ALA A 226 22.10 -15.53 2.31
C ALA A 226 21.79 -16.98 2.68
N ASP A 227 20.58 -17.46 2.36
CA ASP A 227 20.02 -18.75 2.83
C ASP A 227 20.96 -19.94 2.65
N GLU A 228 21.02 -20.78 3.66
CA GLU A 228 21.84 -22.00 3.70
C GLU A 228 21.28 -23.15 2.84
N LYS A 229 20.00 -23.10 2.45
CA LYS A 229 19.27 -24.25 1.88
C LYS A 229 19.28 -24.31 0.35
N GLY A 230 19.62 -23.24 -0.33
CA GLY A 230 19.59 -23.14 -1.79
C GLY A 230 20.97 -23.23 -2.41
N GLY A 231 21.33 -24.33 -3.01
CA GLY A 231 22.64 -24.49 -3.68
C GLY A 231 22.84 -23.51 -4.85
N GLY A 232 23.90 -22.69 -4.80
CA GLY A 232 24.44 -21.97 -5.95
C GLY A 232 23.67 -20.73 -6.40
N ASN A 233 22.88 -20.12 -5.55
CA ASN A 233 22.14 -18.91 -5.88
C ASN A 233 23.02 -17.67 -5.78
N ARG A 234 23.11 -16.92 -6.87
CA ARG A 234 23.82 -15.65 -6.93
C ARG A 234 22.80 -14.54 -6.68
N PHE A 235 22.80 -13.98 -5.49
CA PHE A 235 22.03 -12.78 -5.22
C PHE A 235 22.73 -11.59 -5.86
N ALA A 236 21.98 -10.75 -6.53
CA ALA A 236 22.53 -9.58 -7.18
C ALA A 236 21.87 -8.33 -6.64
N PHE A 237 22.65 -7.51 -5.95
CA PHE A 237 22.32 -6.11 -5.73
C PHE A 237 22.94 -5.32 -6.88
N THR A 238 22.12 -4.59 -7.63
CA THR A 238 22.58 -3.81 -8.77
C THR A 238 22.19 -2.35 -8.63
N GLY A 239 23.16 -1.45 -8.69
CA GLY A 239 22.95 -0.01 -8.73
C GLY A 239 23.05 0.54 -10.15
N ASP A 240 22.16 1.46 -10.52
CA ASP A 240 22.06 1.96 -11.90
C ASP A 240 22.91 3.21 -12.16
N ALA A 241 22.97 4.17 -11.23
CA ALA A 241 23.61 5.47 -11.46
C ALA A 241 24.08 6.17 -10.17
N ASP A 242 24.90 7.22 -10.34
CA ASP A 242 25.28 8.12 -9.24
C ASP A 242 24.19 9.18 -8.92
N PRO A 243 24.05 9.62 -7.67
CA PRO A 243 24.76 9.12 -6.49
C PRO A 243 24.45 7.64 -6.25
N ARG A 244 25.46 6.89 -5.76
CA ARG A 244 25.33 5.46 -5.51
C ARG A 244 24.11 5.13 -4.66
N ALA A 245 23.52 3.98 -4.89
CA ALA A 245 22.64 3.37 -3.92
C ALA A 245 23.47 2.86 -2.73
N VAL A 246 22.87 2.82 -1.55
CA VAL A 246 23.54 2.37 -0.32
C VAL A 246 22.87 1.10 0.20
N VAL A 247 23.67 0.07 0.44
CA VAL A 247 23.28 -1.12 1.20
C VAL A 247 24.03 -1.07 2.52
N LEU A 248 23.33 -0.81 3.61
CA LEU A 248 23.90 -0.69 4.95
C LEU A 248 23.55 -1.91 5.78
N ILE A 249 24.56 -2.59 6.32
CA ILE A 249 24.38 -3.72 7.23
C ILE A 249 25.05 -3.34 8.56
N SER A 250 24.23 -3.19 9.61
CA SER A 250 24.71 -2.61 10.87
C SER A 250 25.31 -3.63 11.84
N GLU A 251 24.90 -4.90 11.77
CA GLU A 251 25.36 -5.92 12.72
C GLU A 251 26.09 -7.08 12.06
N LYS A 252 25.43 -7.94 11.30
CA LYS A 252 26.03 -9.18 10.79
C LYS A 252 25.67 -9.43 9.33
N ALA A 253 26.67 -9.85 8.55
CA ALA A 253 26.49 -10.31 7.19
C ALA A 253 26.95 -11.77 7.06
N TYR A 254 25.99 -12.68 6.90
CA TYR A 254 26.27 -14.11 6.68
C TYR A 254 26.45 -14.36 5.19
N THR A 255 27.70 -14.37 4.70
CA THR A 255 28.02 -14.71 3.32
C THR A 255 28.96 -15.90 3.29
N ARG A 256 28.43 -17.09 3.03
CA ARG A 256 29.22 -18.33 3.00
C ARG A 256 29.58 -18.74 1.57
N LYS A 257 30.59 -19.58 1.42
CA LYS A 257 30.94 -20.21 0.15
C LYS A 257 29.78 -21.07 -0.36
N GLY A 258 29.30 -20.79 -1.56
CA GLY A 258 28.12 -21.43 -2.16
C GLY A 258 26.83 -20.64 -2.00
N HIS A 259 26.86 -19.56 -1.20
CA HIS A 259 25.76 -18.62 -0.96
C HIS A 259 26.25 -17.19 -1.14
N GLU A 260 26.95 -16.96 -2.25
CA GLU A 260 27.60 -15.67 -2.52
C GLU A 260 26.54 -14.62 -2.86
N THR A 261 26.70 -13.43 -2.28
CA THR A 261 25.96 -12.23 -2.64
C THR A 261 26.84 -11.31 -3.45
N TYR A 262 26.42 -10.98 -4.66
CA TYR A 262 27.14 -10.06 -5.54
C TYR A 262 26.53 -8.68 -5.48
N PHE A 263 27.39 -7.67 -5.44
CA PHE A 263 27.04 -6.25 -5.52
C PHE A 263 27.68 -5.68 -6.78
N SER A 264 26.90 -5.03 -7.63
CA SER A 264 27.34 -4.60 -8.94
C SER A 264 26.88 -3.17 -9.26
N GLY A 265 27.69 -2.44 -10.01
CA GLY A 265 27.36 -1.09 -10.49
C GLY A 265 27.51 0.01 -9.43
N ALA A 266 26.65 1.01 -9.49
CA ALA A 266 26.72 2.17 -8.62
C ALA A 266 26.14 1.90 -7.22
N ILE A 267 26.77 0.98 -6.46
CA ILE A 267 26.40 0.62 -5.09
C ILE A 267 27.58 0.90 -4.14
N GLU A 268 27.25 1.41 -2.97
CA GLU A 268 28.10 1.41 -1.79
C GLU A 268 27.56 0.41 -0.76
N VAL A 269 28.34 -0.59 -0.42
CA VAL A 269 28.04 -1.52 0.67
C VAL A 269 28.73 -0.97 1.93
N VAL A 270 27.93 -0.60 2.92
CA VAL A 270 28.43 -0.10 4.20
C VAL A 270 28.42 -1.23 5.20
N TYR A 271 29.62 -1.79 5.44
CA TYR A 271 29.81 -2.89 6.39
C TYR A 271 31.25 -2.91 6.91
N ASP A 272 31.44 -3.07 8.22
CA ASP A 272 32.75 -3.17 8.85
C ASP A 272 33.18 -4.64 9.00
N ASN A 273 33.98 -5.12 8.05
CA ASN A 273 34.54 -6.46 8.06
C ASN A 273 35.50 -6.74 9.22
N ASP A 274 36.02 -5.73 9.89
CA ASP A 274 36.93 -5.90 11.02
C ASP A 274 36.18 -6.11 12.36
N ARG A 275 34.86 -5.89 12.35
CA ARG A 275 34.01 -6.01 13.53
C ARG A 275 33.88 -7.47 14.00
N ASP A 276 33.69 -8.42 13.08
CA ASP A 276 33.60 -9.84 13.39
C ASP A 276 34.18 -10.65 12.22
N LYS A 277 35.19 -11.48 12.49
CA LYS A 277 35.90 -12.26 11.46
C LYS A 277 35.11 -13.44 10.92
N ASP A 278 34.05 -13.84 11.62
CA ASP A 278 33.18 -14.95 11.19
C ASP A 278 32.08 -14.45 10.22
N TYR A 279 31.85 -13.13 10.16
CA TYR A 279 30.83 -12.49 9.32
C TYR A 279 31.48 -11.43 8.45
N THR A 280 31.85 -11.78 7.23
CA THR A 280 32.55 -10.89 6.31
C THR A 280 31.97 -10.89 4.92
N ILE A 281 31.95 -9.71 4.28
CA ILE A 281 31.68 -9.58 2.84
C ILE A 281 33.00 -9.61 2.09
N ARG A 282 33.13 -10.52 1.14
CA ARG A 282 34.33 -10.67 0.34
C ARG A 282 34.42 -9.60 -0.75
N LYS A 283 35.62 -9.04 -0.96
CA LYS A 283 35.87 -8.00 -1.97
C LYS A 283 35.66 -8.48 -3.40
N ASP A 284 35.87 -9.79 -3.67
CA ASP A 284 35.63 -10.38 -4.99
C ASP A 284 34.17 -10.51 -5.38
N TYR A 285 33.22 -10.21 -4.46
CA TYR A 285 31.80 -10.11 -4.74
C TYR A 285 31.34 -8.70 -5.14
N LEU A 286 32.26 -7.73 -5.12
CA LEU A 286 32.02 -6.37 -5.58
C LEU A 286 32.49 -6.24 -7.03
N THR A 287 31.55 -5.98 -7.94
CA THR A 287 31.82 -5.92 -9.39
C THR A 287 31.33 -4.61 -10.01
N ASP A 288 31.81 -4.30 -11.20
CA ASP A 288 31.33 -3.19 -12.03
C ASP A 288 31.31 -1.82 -11.35
N GLY A 289 32.24 -1.59 -10.45
CA GLY A 289 32.36 -0.31 -9.74
C GLY A 289 31.67 -0.24 -8.38
N ALA A 290 31.07 -1.33 -7.89
CA ALA A 290 30.59 -1.39 -6.51
C ALA A 290 31.75 -1.21 -5.52
N VAL A 291 31.50 -0.51 -4.43
CA VAL A 291 32.50 -0.22 -3.39
C VAL A 291 32.00 -0.68 -2.03
N MET A 292 32.96 -0.93 -1.11
CA MET A 292 32.66 -1.23 0.27
C MET A 292 33.40 -0.27 1.19
N SER A 293 32.72 0.19 2.22
CA SER A 293 33.27 1.10 3.23
C SER A 293 32.81 0.67 4.63
N ALA A 294 33.60 0.94 5.65
CA ALA A 294 33.24 0.71 7.05
C ALA A 294 32.19 1.74 7.57
N SER A 295 32.09 2.88 6.90
CA SER A 295 31.11 3.93 7.19
C SER A 295 30.63 4.54 5.89
N GLN A 296 29.36 4.93 5.83
CA GLN A 296 28.75 5.50 4.64
C GLN A 296 29.50 6.75 4.16
N THR A 297 29.86 6.75 2.88
CA THR A 297 30.51 7.87 2.20
C THR A 297 29.60 8.55 1.18
N THR A 298 28.66 7.82 0.61
CA THR A 298 27.66 8.38 -0.30
C THR A 298 26.67 9.27 0.46
N ILE A 299 26.53 10.51 0.00
CA ILE A 299 25.56 11.45 0.54
C ILE A 299 24.20 11.13 -0.08
N ILE A 300 23.27 10.70 0.75
CA ILE A 300 21.87 10.49 0.37
C ILE A 300 21.12 11.80 0.62
N THR A 301 20.43 12.29 -0.39
CA THR A 301 19.53 13.44 -0.21
C THR A 301 18.30 12.99 0.56
N GLU A 302 18.14 13.51 1.78
CA GLU A 302 16.93 13.22 2.57
C GLU A 302 15.69 13.74 1.84
N ASN A 303 14.72 12.86 1.77
CA ASN A 303 13.37 13.19 1.35
C ASN A 303 12.38 12.45 2.28
N GLY A 304 11.10 12.69 2.18
CA GLY A 304 10.12 12.01 3.03
C GLY A 304 10.06 10.48 2.85
N CYS A 305 10.82 9.93 1.90
CA CYS A 305 10.81 8.50 1.54
C CYS A 305 12.08 7.74 1.92
N ASN A 306 13.14 8.38 2.38
CA ASN A 306 14.37 7.71 2.81
C ASN A 306 14.85 8.15 4.22
N GLY A 307 14.08 8.98 4.89
CA GLY A 307 14.46 9.59 6.17
C GLY A 307 14.20 8.74 7.42
N GLY A 308 13.91 7.45 7.31
CA GLY A 308 13.80 6.54 8.47
C GLY A 308 12.77 6.96 9.54
N LYS A 309 11.75 7.74 9.19
CA LYS A 309 10.71 8.13 10.15
C LYS A 309 9.61 7.07 10.20
N ASP A 310 9.27 6.66 11.41
CA ASP A 310 8.19 5.71 11.66
C ASP A 310 6.88 6.21 11.02
N PRO A 311 6.28 5.45 10.09
CA PRO A 311 5.01 5.83 9.49
C PRO A 311 3.84 5.89 10.49
N VAL A 312 3.94 5.19 11.62
CA VAL A 312 2.90 5.18 12.67
C VAL A 312 2.88 6.50 13.46
N ASN A 313 3.95 7.27 13.41
CA ASN A 313 4.03 8.57 14.08
C ASN A 313 4.49 9.64 13.08
N PRO A 314 3.65 10.03 12.13
CA PRO A 314 4.01 11.14 11.26
C PRO A 314 4.36 12.34 12.14
N ASP A 315 5.45 13.06 11.80
CA ASP A 315 5.70 14.35 12.41
C ASP A 315 4.39 15.14 12.46
N PRO A 316 4.07 15.80 13.57
CA PRO A 316 2.92 16.67 13.59
C PRO A 316 3.00 17.55 12.34
N GLU A 317 1.94 17.57 11.55
CA GLU A 317 1.89 18.47 10.40
C GLU A 317 2.40 19.83 10.87
N PRO A 318 3.30 20.48 10.12
CA PRO A 318 3.68 21.83 10.44
C PRO A 318 2.40 22.61 10.66
N GLU A 319 2.29 23.31 11.80
CA GLU A 319 1.08 24.09 12.11
C GLU A 319 0.68 24.81 10.81
N PRO A 320 -0.56 24.62 10.35
CA PRO A 320 -0.95 25.17 9.06
C PRO A 320 -0.63 26.66 9.07
N ASP A 321 0.13 27.11 8.07
CA ASP A 321 0.35 28.53 7.87
C ASP A 321 -1.00 29.23 8.06
N GLU A 322 -1.03 30.35 8.82
CA GLU A 322 -2.25 31.11 8.99
C GLU A 322 -2.77 31.54 7.61
N TYR A 323 -3.75 30.83 7.10
CA TYR A 323 -4.37 31.14 5.83
C TYR A 323 -5.55 32.10 6.05
N ALA A 324 -5.58 33.17 5.28
CA ALA A 324 -6.77 34.01 5.19
C ALA A 324 -7.78 33.33 4.29
N ASN A 325 -8.96 33.05 4.83
CA ASN A 325 -10.08 32.57 4.02
C ASN A 325 -10.66 33.72 3.19
N VAL A 326 -10.48 33.64 1.86
CA VAL A 326 -11.12 34.57 0.93
C VAL A 326 -12.44 33.91 0.48
N PRO A 327 -13.60 34.49 0.86
CA PRO A 327 -14.89 33.93 0.48
C PRO A 327 -15.00 33.75 -1.04
N GLY A 328 -15.27 32.54 -1.46
CA GLY A 328 -15.44 32.20 -2.88
C GLY A 328 -16.89 32.34 -3.33
N HIS A 329 -17.11 31.97 -4.57
CA HIS A 329 -18.46 31.93 -5.14
C HIS A 329 -19.16 30.63 -4.75
N THR A 330 -20.46 30.74 -4.47
CA THR A 330 -21.35 29.60 -4.30
C THR A 330 -21.97 29.25 -5.63
N TYR A 331 -21.91 27.99 -6.00
CA TYR A 331 -22.51 27.45 -7.22
C TYR A 331 -23.62 26.49 -6.83
N THR A 332 -24.74 26.59 -7.53
CA THR A 332 -25.83 25.63 -7.40
C THR A 332 -25.95 24.86 -8.71
N TYR A 333 -25.85 23.57 -8.64
CA TYR A 333 -26.05 22.64 -9.76
C TYR A 333 -27.39 21.94 -9.56
N CYS A 334 -28.26 22.06 -10.54
CA CYS A 334 -29.54 21.36 -10.58
C CYS A 334 -29.49 20.33 -11.69
N PHE A 335 -29.94 19.13 -11.40
CA PHE A 335 -29.99 18.02 -12.34
C PHE A 335 -31.42 17.54 -12.48
N GLU A 336 -31.80 17.21 -13.69
CA GLU A 336 -33.06 16.61 -14.07
C GLU A 336 -32.84 15.12 -14.37
N ASP A 337 -33.64 14.22 -13.81
CA ASP A 337 -33.44 12.79 -13.91
C ASP A 337 -33.55 12.24 -15.35
N ASN A 338 -34.40 12.85 -16.15
CA ASN A 338 -34.73 12.41 -17.50
C ASN A 338 -34.09 13.24 -18.63
N TRP A 339 -33.16 14.14 -18.32
CA TRP A 339 -32.47 14.92 -19.35
C TRP A 339 -31.66 13.99 -20.31
N PRO A 340 -31.77 14.11 -21.66
CA PRO A 340 -32.51 15.13 -22.47
C PRO A 340 -33.96 14.74 -22.84
N TRP A 341 -34.54 13.77 -22.20
CA TRP A 341 -35.90 13.33 -22.45
C TRP A 341 -36.90 14.15 -21.64
N LEU A 342 -38.19 14.09 -22.01
CA LEU A 342 -39.25 14.83 -21.35
C LEU A 342 -39.36 14.40 -19.87
N GLY A 343 -38.72 15.15 -18.99
CA GLY A 343 -38.98 15.17 -17.56
C GLY A 343 -40.04 16.22 -17.23
N ASP A 344 -40.28 16.49 -15.97
CA ASP A 344 -41.19 17.56 -15.56
C ASP A 344 -40.59 18.95 -15.61
N TYR A 345 -39.28 19.04 -15.94
CA TYR A 345 -38.51 20.28 -16.13
C TYR A 345 -38.43 21.20 -14.90
N ASP A 346 -38.60 20.67 -13.71
CA ASP A 346 -38.50 21.46 -12.48
C ASP A 346 -37.07 21.58 -11.93
N MET A 347 -36.10 20.82 -12.47
CA MET A 347 -34.67 20.88 -12.15
C MET A 347 -34.36 20.66 -10.66
N ASN A 348 -35.13 19.82 -9.99
CA ASN A 348 -35.06 19.63 -8.55
C ASN A 348 -34.69 18.20 -8.12
N ASP A 349 -34.53 17.26 -9.05
CA ASP A 349 -34.24 15.86 -8.76
C ASP A 349 -32.91 15.69 -8.03
N VAL A 350 -31.91 16.47 -8.40
CA VAL A 350 -30.65 16.60 -7.66
C VAL A 350 -30.20 18.04 -7.65
N VAL A 351 -30.12 18.63 -6.47
CA VAL A 351 -29.59 19.97 -6.28
C VAL A 351 -28.31 19.88 -5.46
N ILE A 352 -27.20 20.29 -6.06
CA ILE A 352 -25.89 20.34 -5.40
C ILE A 352 -25.50 21.81 -5.23
N VAL A 353 -25.30 22.23 -3.99
CA VAL A 353 -24.76 23.55 -3.68
C VAL A 353 -23.30 23.37 -3.29
N SER A 354 -22.39 23.95 -4.04
CA SER A 354 -20.95 23.93 -3.75
C SER A 354 -20.45 25.36 -3.53
N ARG A 355 -19.53 25.51 -2.58
CA ARG A 355 -18.80 26.74 -2.33
C ARG A 355 -17.31 26.44 -2.39
N ILE A 356 -16.60 27.23 -3.19
CA ILE A 356 -15.15 27.13 -3.30
C ILE A 356 -14.55 28.38 -2.67
N ASP A 357 -13.93 28.22 -1.49
CA ASP A 357 -13.20 29.28 -0.82
C ASP A 357 -11.70 29.17 -1.20
N ARG A 358 -11.06 30.29 -1.39
CA ARG A 358 -9.63 30.36 -1.63
C ARG A 358 -8.90 30.64 -0.34
N MET A 359 -7.95 29.77 0.02
CA MET A 359 -7.04 30.02 1.13
C MET A 359 -5.75 30.65 0.58
N THR A 360 -5.32 31.73 1.17
CA THR A 360 -4.05 32.39 0.86
C THR A 360 -3.20 32.45 2.13
N SER A 361 -1.94 32.03 2.06
CA SER A 361 -0.99 32.24 3.16
C SER A 361 -0.87 33.72 3.47
N LYS A 362 -0.86 34.09 4.72
CA LYS A 362 -0.59 35.44 5.16
C LYS A 362 0.89 35.78 5.08
#